data_078ba1be54905a03b598a544304680bc
#
_entry.id   078ba1be54905a03b598a544304680bc
#
_cell.length_a   1.000
_cell.length_b   1.000
_cell.length_c   1.000
_cell.angle_alpha   90.00
_cell.angle_beta   90.00
_cell.angle_gamma   90.00
#
_symmetry.space_group_name_H-M   'P 1'
#
loop_
_entity.id
_entity.type
_entity.pdbx_description
1 polymer ?
#
loop_
_entity_poly.entity_id
_entity_poly.type
_entity_poly.pdbx_seq_one_letter_code
_entity_poly.pdbx_strand_id
1 'polypeptide(L)'
;MTPLDASPRPTLSPAEQTYDLRLPADVAGSVVFASPHSGATRPADMGEAPGLSELVLRSAEDVGVDGLVASGLAGGAPIISGRVSRAYVDLNRAPEDLDPALIDGVLDSGLTAKVAAGFGVLPRRAGDGTDLYDRKLSLAEAERRLAEVHAPYHAALAGLMGSARERHGQALLIDWHSMPSRAAGPGAGRGTRGLDVVLGDRHGSACRGGTTRRIRALFEAQGWRVALNAPYAGGYSTQRWGRPDEGFQAIQIELNRALYLDEATLQPSADYPRFARALDRVIAALTREAWPR
;
A
#
# COMPACT_ATOMS: atom_id res chain seq x y z
N MET A 1 -7.22 -23.01 3.57
CA MET A 1 -6.06 -22.15 3.25
C MET A 1 -5.73 -22.35 1.80
N THR A 2 -6.07 -21.39 0.94
CA THR A 2 -5.68 -21.44 -0.47
C THR A 2 -4.19 -21.05 -0.52
N PRO A 3 -3.30 -21.85 -1.15
CA PRO A 3 -1.91 -21.45 -1.34
C PRO A 3 -1.88 -20.13 -2.13
N LEU A 4 -0.96 -19.23 -1.79
CA LEU A 4 -0.65 -18.09 -2.65
C LEU A 4 -0.11 -18.68 -3.96
N ASP A 5 -0.89 -18.55 -5.02
CA ASP A 5 -0.58 -19.10 -6.34
C ASP A 5 0.68 -18.41 -6.89
N ALA A 6 1.73 -19.21 -7.10
CA ALA A 6 3.00 -18.77 -7.68
C ALA A 6 2.97 -18.74 -9.21
N SER A 7 1.82 -19.07 -9.84
CA SER A 7 1.68 -19.00 -11.29
C SER A 7 1.75 -17.55 -11.77
N PRO A 8 2.35 -17.27 -12.95
CA PRO A 8 2.29 -15.94 -13.54
C PRO A 8 0.83 -15.51 -13.70
N ARG A 9 0.47 -14.42 -13.04
CA ARG A 9 -0.91 -13.90 -13.11
C ARG A 9 -1.18 -13.34 -14.51
N PRO A 10 -2.40 -13.50 -15.02
CA PRO A 10 -2.72 -13.07 -16.37
C PRO A 10 -2.53 -11.55 -16.54
N THR A 11 -2.15 -11.15 -17.73
CA THR A 11 -2.16 -9.75 -18.15
C THR A 11 -3.59 -9.26 -18.30
N LEU A 12 -3.91 -8.07 -17.78
CA LEU A 12 -5.24 -7.48 -17.90
C LEU A 12 -5.51 -7.05 -19.36
N SER A 13 -6.74 -7.30 -19.82
CA SER A 13 -7.27 -6.61 -20.99
C SER A 13 -7.78 -5.21 -20.61
N PRO A 14 -7.93 -4.27 -21.54
CA PRO A 14 -8.43 -2.91 -21.27
C PRO A 14 -9.82 -2.84 -20.60
N ALA A 15 -10.57 -3.93 -20.61
CA ALA A 15 -11.91 -4.04 -20.01
C ALA A 15 -11.88 -4.62 -18.59
N GLU A 16 -10.72 -5.01 -18.05
CA GLU A 16 -10.63 -5.62 -16.72
C GLU A 16 -10.42 -4.56 -15.64
N GLN A 17 -11.06 -4.83 -14.51
CA GLN A 17 -10.99 -3.95 -13.34
C GLN A 17 -9.56 -3.88 -12.78
N THR A 18 -9.02 -2.67 -12.60
CA THR A 18 -7.63 -2.44 -12.16
C THR A 18 -7.45 -2.45 -10.64
N TYR A 19 -8.56 -2.56 -9.91
CA TYR A 19 -8.62 -2.70 -8.45
C TYR A 19 -9.74 -3.64 -8.03
N ASP A 20 -9.63 -4.20 -6.84
CA ASP A 20 -10.70 -4.92 -6.16
C ASP A 20 -11.35 -4.01 -5.12
N LEU A 21 -12.68 -3.95 -5.15
CA LEU A 21 -13.49 -3.27 -4.15
C LEU A 21 -14.37 -4.30 -3.44
N ARG A 22 -14.12 -4.53 -2.16
CA ARG A 22 -14.88 -5.44 -1.32
C ARG A 22 -15.67 -4.65 -0.28
N LEU A 23 -16.97 -4.81 -0.29
CA LEU A 23 -17.87 -4.14 0.66
C LEU A 23 -18.33 -5.15 1.72
N PRO A 24 -18.37 -4.77 3.00
CA PRO A 24 -18.97 -5.58 4.04
C PRO A 24 -20.50 -5.64 3.86
N ALA A 25 -21.17 -6.64 4.45
CA ALA A 25 -22.63 -6.72 4.47
C ALA A 25 -23.26 -5.48 5.13
N ASP A 26 -22.62 -5.01 6.23
CA ASP A 26 -22.96 -3.77 6.92
C ASP A 26 -21.69 -2.94 7.15
N VAL A 27 -21.73 -1.67 6.74
CA VAL A 27 -20.65 -0.70 7.06
C VAL A 27 -20.85 -0.21 8.49
N ALA A 28 -20.11 -0.80 9.42
CA ALA A 28 -20.32 -0.59 10.86
C ALA A 28 -19.65 0.65 11.44
N GLY A 29 -18.69 1.26 10.75
CA GLY A 29 -17.90 2.36 11.31
C GLY A 29 -17.25 3.25 10.26
N SER A 30 -16.43 4.17 10.74
CA SER A 30 -15.74 5.18 9.92
C SER A 30 -14.43 4.69 9.27
N VAL A 31 -14.06 3.42 9.48
CA VAL A 31 -12.77 2.86 9.03
C VAL A 31 -12.88 2.35 7.60
N VAL A 32 -11.94 2.74 6.76
CA VAL A 32 -11.74 2.27 5.37
C VAL A 32 -10.35 1.67 5.26
N PHE A 33 -10.24 0.48 4.66
CA PHE A 33 -8.96 -0.17 4.40
C PHE A 33 -8.55 0.01 2.94
N ALA A 34 -7.29 0.36 2.71
CA ALA A 34 -6.66 0.37 1.41
C ALA A 34 -5.42 -0.53 1.41
N SER A 35 -5.17 -1.25 0.31
CA SER A 35 -3.94 -2.02 0.06
C SER A 35 -3.50 -1.78 -1.39
N PRO A 36 -2.87 -0.62 -1.67
CA PRO A 36 -2.61 -0.18 -3.05
C PRO A 36 -1.57 -1.02 -3.78
N HIS A 37 -0.67 -1.68 -3.06
CA HIS A 37 0.50 -2.35 -3.63
C HIS A 37 0.46 -3.89 -3.61
N SER A 38 -0.69 -4.49 -3.30
CA SER A 38 -0.84 -5.96 -3.32
C SER A 38 -1.02 -6.54 -4.71
N GLY A 39 -1.22 -5.69 -5.73
CA GLY A 39 -1.42 -6.12 -7.10
C GLY A 39 -0.15 -6.65 -7.76
N ALA A 40 -0.27 -7.79 -8.44
CA ALA A 40 0.81 -8.43 -9.19
C ALA A 40 0.55 -8.47 -10.71
N THR A 41 -0.63 -8.04 -11.17
CA THR A 41 -0.96 -8.07 -12.60
C THR A 41 -0.18 -7.01 -13.35
N ARG A 42 0.51 -7.41 -14.41
CA ARG A 42 1.20 -6.51 -15.33
C ARG A 42 0.44 -6.47 -16.65
N PRO A 43 -0.01 -5.28 -17.09
CA PRO A 43 -0.59 -5.11 -18.42
C PRO A 43 0.43 -5.48 -19.51
N ALA A 44 -0.05 -6.06 -20.62
CA ALA A 44 0.81 -6.52 -21.72
C ALA A 44 1.63 -5.40 -22.39
N ASP A 45 1.18 -4.16 -22.21
CA ASP A 45 1.83 -2.96 -22.72
C ASP A 45 2.81 -2.30 -21.73
N MET A 46 3.16 -2.99 -20.65
CA MET A 46 4.17 -2.45 -19.71
C MET A 46 5.49 -2.16 -20.41
N GLY A 47 5.94 -3.05 -21.28
CA GLY A 47 7.14 -2.86 -22.09
C GLY A 47 8.39 -2.71 -21.23
N GLU A 48 8.52 -3.54 -20.20
CA GLU A 48 9.69 -3.62 -19.34
C GLU A 48 10.93 -4.09 -20.10
N ALA A 49 12.11 -3.77 -19.57
CA ALA A 49 13.38 -4.19 -20.13
C ALA A 49 13.48 -5.72 -20.20
N PRO A 50 14.03 -6.28 -21.31
CA PRO A 50 14.18 -7.71 -21.46
C PRO A 50 15.04 -8.35 -20.36
N GLY A 51 14.68 -9.55 -19.93
CA GLY A 51 15.49 -10.34 -19.01
C GLY A 51 15.28 -10.02 -17.51
N LEU A 52 14.37 -9.12 -17.16
CA LEU A 52 14.00 -8.91 -15.77
C LEU A 52 13.31 -10.15 -15.20
N SER A 53 13.79 -10.60 -14.04
CA SER A 53 13.17 -11.72 -13.34
C SER A 53 11.86 -11.32 -12.66
N GLU A 54 10.99 -12.29 -12.44
CA GLU A 54 9.75 -12.09 -11.68
C GLU A 54 10.02 -11.51 -10.27
N LEU A 55 11.10 -11.94 -9.61
CA LEU A 55 11.51 -11.41 -8.31
C LEU A 55 11.86 -9.92 -8.36
N VAL A 56 12.54 -9.47 -9.41
CA VAL A 56 12.84 -8.05 -9.61
C VAL A 56 11.54 -7.26 -9.81
N LEU A 57 10.69 -7.69 -10.73
CA LEU A 57 9.42 -7.02 -11.06
C LEU A 57 8.48 -6.93 -9.85
N ARG A 58 8.54 -7.90 -8.94
CA ARG A 58 7.72 -7.96 -7.72
C ARG A 58 8.44 -7.46 -6.46
N SER A 59 9.69 -7.02 -6.56
CA SER A 59 10.50 -6.61 -5.39
C SER A 59 9.89 -5.48 -4.56
N ALA A 60 9.06 -4.63 -5.19
CA ALA A 60 8.33 -3.55 -4.52
C ALA A 60 6.90 -3.93 -4.11
N GLU A 61 6.39 -5.10 -4.51
CA GLU A 61 5.02 -5.55 -4.21
C GLU A 61 4.85 -5.83 -2.72
N ASP A 62 3.68 -5.48 -2.19
CA ASP A 62 3.26 -5.82 -0.82
C ASP A 62 2.51 -7.16 -0.85
N VAL A 63 3.26 -8.24 -1.11
CA VAL A 63 2.74 -9.59 -1.40
C VAL A 63 1.80 -10.05 -0.30
N GLY A 64 0.55 -10.34 -0.67
CA GLY A 64 -0.45 -10.96 0.20
C GLY A 64 -1.03 -10.05 1.31
N VAL A 65 -0.71 -8.76 1.32
CA VAL A 65 -1.26 -7.82 2.34
C VAL A 65 -2.77 -7.70 2.22
N ASP A 66 -3.33 -7.67 1.00
CA ASP A 66 -4.78 -7.67 0.74
C ASP A 66 -5.50 -8.89 1.36
N GLY A 67 -4.85 -10.05 1.31
CA GLY A 67 -5.33 -11.27 1.96
C GLY A 67 -5.23 -11.20 3.49
N LEU A 68 -4.13 -10.67 4.02
CA LEU A 68 -3.90 -10.50 5.46
C LEU A 68 -4.94 -9.59 6.11
N VAL A 69 -5.45 -8.57 5.39
CA VAL A 69 -6.40 -7.59 5.93
C VAL A 69 -7.87 -7.93 5.63
N ALA A 70 -8.13 -9.06 4.97
CA ALA A 70 -9.46 -9.46 4.53
C ALA A 70 -10.49 -9.59 5.66
N SER A 71 -10.05 -9.91 6.88
CA SER A 71 -10.91 -9.99 8.06
C SER A 71 -11.57 -8.66 8.45
N GLY A 72 -11.07 -7.53 7.91
CA GLY A 72 -11.69 -6.21 8.06
C GLY A 72 -13.14 -6.16 7.57
N LEU A 73 -13.48 -6.94 6.53
CA LEU A 73 -14.86 -7.04 6.03
C LEU A 73 -15.83 -7.54 7.10
N ALA A 74 -15.44 -8.58 7.85
CA ALA A 74 -16.25 -9.10 8.96
C ALA A 74 -16.42 -8.09 10.09
N GLY A 75 -15.50 -7.15 10.22
CA GLY A 75 -15.57 -6.02 11.15
C GLY A 75 -16.30 -4.79 10.61
N GLY A 76 -16.85 -4.85 9.40
CA GLY A 76 -17.61 -3.76 8.78
C GLY A 76 -16.77 -2.71 8.05
N ALA A 77 -15.48 -2.93 7.83
CA ALA A 77 -14.64 -2.02 7.05
C ALA A 77 -14.65 -2.40 5.57
N PRO A 78 -14.98 -1.50 4.63
CA PRO A 78 -14.77 -1.71 3.21
C PRO A 78 -13.28 -1.75 2.90
N ILE A 79 -12.92 -2.56 1.91
CA ILE A 79 -11.53 -2.78 1.49
C ILE A 79 -11.38 -2.49 0.00
N ILE A 80 -10.41 -1.63 -0.35
CA ILE A 80 -9.97 -1.42 -1.72
C ILE A 80 -8.52 -1.88 -1.89
N SER A 81 -8.26 -2.69 -2.90
CA SER A 81 -6.90 -3.22 -3.18
C SER A 81 -6.52 -2.99 -4.63
N GLY A 82 -5.29 -2.55 -4.91
CA GLY A 82 -4.75 -2.51 -6.25
C GLY A 82 -4.61 -3.93 -6.82
N ARG A 83 -4.93 -4.14 -8.09
CA ARG A 83 -4.69 -5.40 -8.83
C ARG A 83 -3.48 -5.29 -9.75
N VAL A 84 -3.26 -4.11 -10.30
CA VAL A 84 -2.12 -3.83 -11.16
C VAL A 84 -0.86 -3.66 -10.33
N SER A 85 0.25 -4.23 -10.83
CA SER A 85 1.55 -4.10 -10.18
C SER A 85 1.96 -2.63 -10.02
N ARG A 86 2.49 -2.29 -8.85
CA ARG A 86 3.05 -0.95 -8.64
C ARG A 86 4.26 -0.64 -9.54
N ALA A 87 4.88 -1.66 -10.14
CA ALA A 87 5.93 -1.44 -11.14
C ALA A 87 5.39 -0.81 -12.43
N TYR A 88 4.09 -0.95 -12.71
CA TYR A 88 3.41 -0.32 -13.82
C TYR A 88 2.86 1.07 -13.46
N VAL A 89 2.14 1.18 -12.32
CA VAL A 89 1.63 2.45 -11.75
C VAL A 89 1.64 2.34 -10.23
N ASP A 90 2.33 3.26 -9.55
CA ASP A 90 2.34 3.33 -8.10
C ASP A 90 1.13 4.14 -7.58
N LEU A 91 0.13 3.43 -7.04
CA LEU A 91 -1.10 4.01 -6.51
C LEU A 91 -0.91 4.83 -5.22
N ASN A 92 0.29 4.79 -4.61
CA ASN A 92 0.63 5.61 -3.43
C ASN A 92 1.63 6.73 -3.76
N ARG A 93 1.58 7.23 -5.03
CA ARG A 93 2.25 8.43 -5.52
C ARG A 93 1.23 9.43 -6.06
N ALA A 94 1.59 10.71 -6.01
CA ALA A 94 0.78 11.73 -6.66
C ALA A 94 0.83 11.56 -8.19
N PRO A 95 -0.28 11.80 -8.92
CA PRO A 95 -0.27 11.66 -10.38
C PRO A 95 0.69 12.63 -11.06
N GLU A 96 1.08 13.71 -10.38
CA GLU A 96 2.07 14.70 -10.82
C GLU A 96 3.53 14.25 -10.58
N ASP A 97 3.75 13.18 -9.82
CA ASP A 97 5.10 12.62 -9.55
C ASP A 97 5.68 11.90 -10.78
N LEU A 98 5.73 12.60 -11.93
CA LEU A 98 6.28 12.12 -13.20
C LEU A 98 7.80 12.26 -13.23
N ASP A 99 8.53 11.21 -13.64
CA ASP A 99 10.00 11.20 -13.72
C ASP A 99 10.46 11.61 -15.14
N PRO A 100 11.08 12.80 -15.34
CA PRO A 100 11.59 13.23 -16.65
C PRO A 100 12.74 12.35 -17.17
N ALA A 101 13.39 11.58 -16.30
CA ALA A 101 14.38 10.60 -16.71
C ALA A 101 13.74 9.38 -17.42
N LEU A 102 12.47 9.08 -17.12
CA LEU A 102 11.70 8.00 -17.73
C LEU A 102 10.75 8.50 -18.83
N ILE A 103 10.12 9.67 -18.67
CA ILE A 103 9.01 10.11 -19.51
C ILE A 103 9.43 11.31 -20.36
N ASP A 104 9.32 11.16 -21.70
CA ASP A 104 9.60 12.25 -22.62
C ASP A 104 8.55 13.35 -22.52
N GLY A 105 8.99 14.61 -22.59
CA GLY A 105 8.11 15.78 -22.54
C GLY A 105 7.75 16.26 -21.14
N VAL A 106 8.20 15.59 -20.09
CA VAL A 106 8.06 16.05 -18.69
C VAL A 106 9.19 17.01 -18.36
N LEU A 107 8.85 18.13 -17.68
CA LEU A 107 9.84 19.13 -17.27
C LEU A 107 10.66 18.65 -16.07
N ASP A 108 11.98 18.86 -16.16
CA ASP A 108 12.90 18.59 -15.05
C ASP A 108 12.92 19.78 -14.06
N SER A 109 11.84 19.94 -13.29
CA SER A 109 11.72 21.00 -12.30
C SER A 109 10.86 20.56 -11.12
N GLY A 110 11.31 20.89 -9.91
CA GLY A 110 10.53 20.64 -8.69
C GLY A 110 10.36 19.17 -8.31
N LEU A 111 11.29 18.30 -8.71
CA LEU A 111 11.21 16.87 -8.44
C LEU A 111 11.27 16.56 -6.94
N THR A 112 10.39 15.68 -6.50
CA THR A 112 10.52 15.10 -5.16
C THR A 112 11.74 14.18 -5.09
N ALA A 113 12.31 13.99 -3.90
CA ALA A 113 13.44 13.08 -3.71
C ALA A 113 13.13 11.64 -4.19
N LYS A 114 11.86 11.23 -4.12
CA LYS A 114 11.41 9.92 -4.58
C LYS A 114 11.41 9.83 -6.11
N VAL A 115 10.91 10.84 -6.80
CA VAL A 115 10.95 10.92 -8.27
C VAL A 115 12.39 10.93 -8.76
N ALA A 116 13.25 11.77 -8.19
CA ALA A 116 14.67 11.83 -8.54
C ALA A 116 15.39 10.47 -8.35
N ALA A 117 14.97 9.68 -7.35
CA ALA A 117 15.47 8.33 -7.12
C ALA A 117 14.87 7.26 -8.04
N GLY A 118 13.93 7.61 -8.93
CA GLY A 118 13.27 6.68 -9.85
C GLY A 118 12.01 6.02 -9.31
N PHE A 119 11.42 6.56 -8.23
CA PHE A 119 10.20 6.05 -7.59
C PHE A 119 9.04 7.05 -7.74
N GLY A 120 8.81 7.52 -8.96
CA GLY A 120 7.65 8.32 -9.33
C GLY A 120 6.36 7.50 -9.40
N VAL A 121 5.28 8.12 -9.91
CA VAL A 121 3.97 7.44 -10.10
C VAL A 121 4.04 6.34 -11.16
N LEU A 122 4.89 6.51 -12.18
CA LEU A 122 5.37 5.44 -13.05
C LEU A 122 6.82 5.18 -12.64
N PRO A 123 7.09 4.10 -11.88
CA PRO A 123 8.44 3.86 -11.37
C PRO A 123 9.42 3.53 -12.50
N ARG A 124 10.57 4.19 -12.50
CA ARG A 124 11.69 3.83 -13.37
C ARG A 124 12.48 2.66 -12.78
N ARG A 125 12.41 2.46 -11.45
CA ARG A 125 13.17 1.45 -10.73
C ARG A 125 12.26 0.50 -9.95
N ALA A 126 12.66 -0.76 -9.95
CA ALA A 126 12.12 -1.80 -9.08
C ALA A 126 12.51 -1.55 -7.60
N GLY A 127 11.91 -2.27 -6.66
CA GLY A 127 12.15 -2.10 -5.23
C GLY A 127 13.57 -2.43 -4.77
N ASP A 128 14.33 -3.17 -5.56
CA ASP A 128 15.75 -3.47 -5.35
C ASP A 128 16.71 -2.44 -6.01
N GLY A 129 16.16 -1.48 -6.77
CA GLY A 129 16.89 -0.44 -7.46
C GLY A 129 17.22 -0.76 -8.92
N THR A 130 16.86 -1.93 -9.44
CA THR A 130 17.05 -2.31 -10.84
C THR A 130 16.18 -1.43 -11.73
N ASP A 131 16.72 -0.94 -12.86
CA ASP A 131 15.94 -0.18 -13.83
C ASP A 131 14.91 -1.09 -14.52
N LEU A 132 13.65 -0.63 -14.57
CA LEU A 132 12.53 -1.38 -15.12
C LEU A 132 12.43 -1.25 -16.64
N TYR A 133 13.01 -0.22 -17.23
CA TYR A 133 12.90 0.09 -18.65
C TYR A 133 14.27 0.36 -19.26
N ASP A 134 14.45 -0.08 -20.51
CA ASP A 134 15.58 0.25 -21.39
C ASP A 134 15.21 1.31 -22.45
N ARG A 135 14.01 1.89 -22.33
CA ARG A 135 13.44 2.94 -23.19
C ARG A 135 12.81 4.04 -22.34
N LYS A 136 12.53 5.15 -22.97
CA LYS A 136 11.61 6.14 -22.39
C LYS A 136 10.16 5.82 -22.73
N LEU A 137 9.26 6.27 -21.87
CA LEU A 137 7.82 6.29 -22.10
C LEU A 137 7.43 7.61 -22.76
N SER A 138 6.44 7.59 -23.66
CA SER A 138 5.85 8.84 -24.14
C SER A 138 4.92 9.45 -23.07
N LEU A 139 4.72 10.76 -23.14
CA LEU A 139 3.74 11.44 -22.26
C LEU A 139 2.33 10.86 -22.43
N ALA A 140 1.92 10.57 -23.66
CA ALA A 140 0.61 9.96 -23.93
C ALA A 140 0.46 8.56 -23.29
N GLU A 141 1.54 7.77 -23.25
CA GLU A 141 1.55 6.48 -22.55
C GLU A 141 1.39 6.67 -21.05
N ALA A 142 2.09 7.64 -20.47
CA ALA A 142 1.99 7.97 -19.06
C ALA A 142 0.58 8.43 -18.69
N GLU A 143 0.01 9.37 -19.43
CA GLU A 143 -1.35 9.87 -19.23
C GLU A 143 -2.41 8.77 -19.32
N ARG A 144 -2.27 7.86 -20.30
CA ARG A 144 -3.17 6.71 -20.45
C ARG A 144 -3.10 5.80 -19.22
N ARG A 145 -1.90 5.41 -18.75
CA ARG A 145 -1.73 4.58 -17.55
C ARG A 145 -2.35 5.22 -16.32
N LEU A 146 -2.20 6.53 -16.14
CA LEU A 146 -2.83 7.27 -15.05
C LEU A 146 -4.35 7.27 -15.17
N ALA A 147 -4.88 7.49 -16.37
CA ALA A 147 -6.32 7.53 -16.60
C ALA A 147 -6.98 6.16 -16.40
N GLU A 148 -6.31 5.07 -16.80
CA GLU A 148 -6.86 3.72 -16.76
C GLU A 148 -6.66 3.02 -15.40
N VAL A 149 -5.62 3.35 -14.64
CA VAL A 149 -5.25 2.64 -13.40
C VAL A 149 -5.34 3.53 -12.16
N HIS A 150 -4.64 4.66 -12.17
CA HIS A 150 -4.54 5.54 -10.99
C HIS A 150 -5.86 6.24 -10.68
N ALA A 151 -6.45 6.90 -11.68
CA ALA A 151 -7.65 7.72 -11.49
C ALA A 151 -8.86 6.89 -11.03
N PRO A 152 -9.19 5.70 -11.61
CA PRO A 152 -10.32 4.89 -11.16
C PRO A 152 -10.16 4.38 -9.72
N TYR A 153 -8.95 3.94 -9.33
CA TYR A 153 -8.68 3.53 -7.96
C TYR A 153 -8.94 4.66 -6.96
N HIS A 154 -8.38 5.86 -7.23
CA HIS A 154 -8.55 7.00 -6.33
C HIS A 154 -9.97 7.58 -6.34
N ALA A 155 -10.72 7.45 -7.44
CA ALA A 155 -12.13 7.79 -7.48
C ALA A 155 -12.96 6.85 -6.58
N ALA A 156 -12.70 5.54 -6.64
CA ALA A 156 -13.37 4.57 -5.78
C ALA A 156 -13.03 4.79 -4.29
N LEU A 157 -11.74 5.01 -3.97
CA LEU A 157 -11.31 5.33 -2.60
C LEU A 157 -11.98 6.62 -2.10
N ALA A 158 -12.12 7.64 -2.95
CA ALA A 158 -12.81 8.88 -2.61
C ALA A 158 -14.27 8.65 -2.26
N GLY A 159 -14.96 7.79 -3.01
CA GLY A 159 -16.34 7.37 -2.71
C GLY A 159 -16.47 6.71 -1.34
N LEU A 160 -15.54 5.80 -0.99
CA LEU A 160 -15.52 5.15 0.32
C LEU A 160 -15.29 6.15 1.46
N MET A 161 -14.29 7.01 1.33
CA MET A 161 -13.95 8.00 2.34
C MET A 161 -15.07 9.04 2.52
N GLY A 162 -15.66 9.51 1.42
CA GLY A 162 -16.81 10.41 1.45
C GLY A 162 -18.01 9.79 2.17
N SER A 163 -18.38 8.57 1.80
CA SER A 163 -19.50 7.83 2.43
C SER A 163 -19.28 7.57 3.93
N ALA A 164 -18.05 7.22 4.31
CA ALA A 164 -17.71 7.03 5.73
C ALA A 164 -17.88 8.34 6.52
N ARG A 165 -17.36 9.45 5.97
CA ARG A 165 -17.50 10.77 6.61
C ARG A 165 -18.96 11.24 6.71
N GLU A 166 -19.74 11.06 5.66
CA GLU A 166 -21.17 11.43 5.66
C GLU A 166 -21.97 10.67 6.72
N ARG A 167 -21.74 9.35 6.84
CA ARG A 167 -22.49 8.49 7.77
C ARG A 167 -22.06 8.64 9.21
N HIS A 168 -20.75 8.83 9.45
CA HIS A 168 -20.16 8.76 10.80
C HIS A 168 -19.59 10.10 11.29
N GLY A 169 -19.65 11.17 10.47
CA GLY A 169 -19.07 12.48 10.76
C GLY A 169 -17.54 12.53 10.63
N GLN A 170 -16.92 11.40 10.33
CA GLN A 170 -15.48 11.25 10.08
C GLN A 170 -15.19 10.01 9.25
N ALA A 171 -13.98 9.96 8.65
CA ALA A 171 -13.43 8.77 8.00
C ALA A 171 -11.99 8.56 8.47
N LEU A 172 -11.62 7.30 8.70
CA LEU A 172 -10.26 6.89 9.03
C LEU A 172 -9.75 5.89 7.97
N LEU A 173 -8.82 6.34 7.15
CA LEU A 173 -8.11 5.48 6.21
C LEU A 173 -6.99 4.73 6.94
N ILE A 174 -7.01 3.41 6.88
CA ILE A 174 -5.88 2.55 7.22
C ILE A 174 -5.26 2.09 5.89
N ASP A 175 -4.10 2.64 5.56
CA ASP A 175 -3.38 2.37 4.32
C ASP A 175 -2.34 1.27 4.58
N TRP A 176 -2.68 0.02 4.17
CA TRP A 176 -1.92 -1.17 4.50
C TRP A 176 -0.82 -1.45 3.50
N HIS A 177 0.40 -1.59 4.02
CA HIS A 177 1.62 -1.88 3.28
C HIS A 177 2.48 -2.91 3.98
N SER A 178 3.56 -3.30 3.31
CA SER A 178 4.63 -4.09 3.91
C SER A 178 6.00 -3.55 3.52
N MET A 179 6.93 -3.62 4.44
CA MET A 179 8.31 -3.22 4.20
C MET A 179 9.24 -4.42 4.13
N PRO A 180 10.27 -4.39 3.27
CA PRO A 180 11.33 -5.40 3.28
C PRO A 180 12.00 -5.46 4.66
N SER A 181 12.39 -6.66 5.10
CA SER A 181 13.02 -6.85 6.41
C SER A 181 14.29 -5.99 6.59
N ARG A 182 15.06 -5.77 5.51
CA ARG A 182 16.24 -4.89 5.51
C ARG A 182 15.93 -3.44 5.88
N ALA A 183 14.72 -2.96 5.62
CA ALA A 183 14.29 -1.59 5.95
C ALA A 183 13.87 -1.44 7.42
N ALA A 184 13.60 -2.54 8.11
CA ALA A 184 13.18 -2.55 9.52
C ALA A 184 14.33 -2.34 10.52
N GLY A 185 15.55 -2.02 10.02
CA GLY A 185 16.74 -1.72 10.81
C GLY A 185 17.65 -2.92 11.06
N PRO A 186 18.84 -2.70 11.66
CA PRO A 186 19.78 -3.76 11.95
C PRO A 186 19.14 -4.85 12.81
N GLY A 187 19.19 -6.07 12.33
CA GLY A 187 18.65 -7.20 13.04
C GLY A 187 17.19 -7.55 12.73
N ALA A 188 16.62 -7.08 11.62
CA ALA A 188 15.24 -7.37 11.22
C ALA A 188 15.00 -8.77 10.61
N GLY A 189 15.96 -9.67 10.64
CA GLY A 189 15.79 -11.07 10.24
C GLY A 189 15.37 -11.99 11.39
N ARG A 190 15.08 -13.27 11.11
CA ARG A 190 14.76 -14.29 12.12
C ARG A 190 15.78 -14.26 13.27
N GLY A 191 15.31 -14.03 14.49
CA GLY A 191 16.13 -14.04 15.70
C GLY A 191 16.81 -12.74 16.07
N THR A 192 16.62 -11.66 15.32
CA THR A 192 17.18 -10.35 15.57
C THR A 192 16.11 -9.29 15.85
N ARG A 193 16.48 -8.24 16.62
CA ARG A 193 15.50 -7.28 17.18
C ARG A 193 15.23 -6.06 16.27
N GLY A 194 14.85 -6.22 15.00
CA GLY A 194 14.37 -5.13 14.13
C GLY A 194 12.93 -4.70 14.41
N LEU A 195 12.41 -3.70 13.70
CA LEU A 195 11.02 -3.25 13.82
C LEU A 195 10.06 -4.29 13.21
N ASP A 196 8.90 -4.48 13.84
CA ASP A 196 7.85 -5.36 13.37
C ASP A 196 6.80 -4.57 12.56
N VAL A 197 6.48 -3.35 12.98
CA VAL A 197 5.50 -2.47 12.36
C VAL A 197 5.99 -1.04 12.36
N VAL A 198 5.73 -0.29 11.29
CA VAL A 198 5.91 1.16 11.26
C VAL A 198 4.55 1.81 10.98
N LEU A 199 4.21 2.83 11.75
CA LEU A 199 3.04 3.66 11.55
C LEU A 199 3.46 5.02 10.99
N GLY A 200 2.91 5.39 9.84
CA GLY A 200 3.17 6.65 9.16
C GLY A 200 1.95 7.56 9.24
N ASP A 201 2.00 8.59 10.08
CA ASP A 201 0.96 9.61 10.22
C ASP A 201 1.41 11.00 9.75
N ARG A 202 2.47 11.04 8.92
CA ARG A 202 3.10 12.27 8.40
C ARG A 202 3.49 13.22 9.53
N HIS A 203 4.15 12.67 10.56
CA HIS A 203 4.61 13.40 11.74
C HIS A 203 3.46 14.10 12.49
N GLY A 204 2.32 13.41 12.59
CA GLY A 204 1.13 13.90 13.31
C GLY A 204 0.21 14.81 12.50
N SER A 205 0.53 15.08 11.21
CA SER A 205 -0.31 15.96 10.37
C SER A 205 -1.49 15.22 9.73
N ALA A 206 -1.38 13.90 9.49
CA ALA A 206 -2.39 13.13 8.77
C ALA A 206 -3.40 12.41 9.68
N CYS A 207 -3.06 12.24 10.96
CA CYS A 207 -3.89 11.53 11.92
C CYS A 207 -3.81 12.22 13.29
N ARG A 208 -4.92 12.24 14.03
CA ARG A 208 -4.92 12.81 15.40
C ARG A 208 -4.02 11.97 16.30
N GLY A 209 -3.23 12.63 17.15
CA GLY A 209 -2.27 11.94 18.03
C GLY A 209 -2.93 10.91 18.98
N GLY A 210 -4.20 11.11 19.35
CA GLY A 210 -4.99 10.13 20.10
C GLY A 210 -5.23 8.85 19.31
N THR A 211 -5.63 8.98 18.05
CA THR A 211 -5.85 7.88 17.12
C THR A 211 -4.55 7.11 16.86
N THR A 212 -3.44 7.81 16.54
CA THR A 212 -2.13 7.18 16.32
C THR A 212 -1.67 6.39 17.55
N ARG A 213 -1.76 6.97 18.76
CA ARG A 213 -1.40 6.27 20.02
C ARG A 213 -2.24 5.03 20.25
N ARG A 214 -3.54 5.10 19.99
CA ARG A 214 -4.45 3.97 20.15
C ARG A 214 -4.11 2.84 19.17
N ILE A 215 -3.92 3.15 17.90
CA ILE A 215 -3.50 2.16 16.88
C ILE A 215 -2.17 1.52 17.28
N ARG A 216 -1.18 2.32 17.68
CA ARG A 216 0.11 1.83 18.17
C ARG A 216 -0.07 0.81 19.31
N ALA A 217 -0.88 1.12 20.30
CA ALA A 217 -1.12 0.24 21.45
C ALA A 217 -1.74 -1.11 21.05
N LEU A 218 -2.59 -1.15 19.99
CA LEU A 218 -3.16 -2.40 19.47
C LEU A 218 -2.08 -3.34 18.92
N PHE A 219 -1.08 -2.82 18.23
CA PHE A 219 0.04 -3.60 17.73
C PHE A 219 0.99 -4.01 18.86
N GLU A 220 1.33 -3.09 19.77
CA GLU A 220 2.20 -3.38 20.92
C GLU A 220 1.60 -4.45 21.85
N ALA A 221 0.28 -4.51 21.97
CA ALA A 221 -0.44 -5.56 22.72
C ALA A 221 -0.26 -6.97 22.14
N GLN A 222 0.16 -7.09 20.85
CA GLN A 222 0.54 -8.37 20.24
C GLN A 222 2.02 -8.70 20.50
N GLY A 223 2.76 -7.87 21.23
CA GLY A 223 4.19 -8.02 21.45
C GLY A 223 5.06 -7.49 20.32
N TRP A 224 4.50 -6.75 19.37
CA TRP A 224 5.23 -6.18 18.23
C TRP A 224 5.90 -4.84 18.59
N ARG A 225 7.08 -4.63 18.00
CA ARG A 225 7.83 -3.38 18.14
C ARG A 225 7.38 -2.40 17.06
N VAL A 226 6.83 -1.29 17.52
CA VAL A 226 6.22 -0.28 16.66
C VAL A 226 7.03 1.00 16.65
N ALA A 227 7.43 1.47 15.46
CA ALA A 227 8.00 2.79 15.26
C ALA A 227 6.97 3.75 14.64
N LEU A 228 7.21 5.05 14.79
CA LEU A 228 6.43 6.10 14.15
C LEU A 228 7.28 6.85 13.13
N ASN A 229 6.76 6.96 11.89
CA ASN A 229 7.31 7.81 10.82
C ASN A 229 8.74 7.50 10.37
N ALA A 230 9.34 6.42 10.82
CA ALA A 230 10.69 6.03 10.44
C ALA A 230 10.78 4.50 10.27
N PRO A 231 11.20 4.02 9.09
CA PRO A 231 11.67 4.78 7.92
C PRO A 231 10.55 5.30 6.99
N TYR A 232 9.27 5.01 7.27
CA TYR A 232 8.13 5.38 6.42
C TYR A 232 7.17 6.29 7.20
N ALA A 233 7.00 7.53 6.72
CA ALA A 233 6.12 8.51 7.36
C ALA A 233 4.72 8.61 6.74
N GLY A 234 4.49 7.90 5.64
CA GLY A 234 3.26 7.95 4.88
C GLY A 234 3.47 8.43 3.43
N GLY A 235 2.65 7.92 2.50
CA GLY A 235 2.67 8.23 1.08
C GLY A 235 1.57 9.20 0.65
N TYR A 236 1.20 9.12 -0.63
CA TYR A 236 0.18 9.97 -1.24
C TYR A 236 -1.20 9.78 -0.61
N SER A 237 -1.61 8.56 -0.31
CA SER A 237 -2.91 8.30 0.33
C SER A 237 -3.02 9.01 1.68
N THR A 238 -1.98 8.95 2.50
CA THR A 238 -1.96 9.67 3.80
C THR A 238 -1.88 11.17 3.63
N GLN A 239 -1.22 11.67 2.58
CA GLN A 239 -1.20 13.09 2.25
C GLN A 239 -2.57 13.60 1.82
N ARG A 240 -3.24 12.88 0.92
CA ARG A 240 -4.52 13.25 0.36
C ARG A 240 -5.65 13.22 1.40
N TRP A 241 -5.66 12.19 2.25
CA TRP A 241 -6.74 11.93 3.19
C TRP A 241 -6.45 12.37 4.63
N GLY A 242 -5.21 12.73 4.93
CA GLY A 242 -4.81 13.21 6.26
C GLY A 242 -5.18 14.67 6.48
N ARG A 243 -6.45 14.95 6.70
CA ARG A 243 -7.02 16.29 6.99
C ARG A 243 -7.94 16.19 8.20
N PRO A 244 -7.38 15.99 9.43
CA PRO A 244 -8.17 15.70 10.63
C PRO A 244 -9.21 16.75 10.97
N ASP A 245 -8.93 18.02 10.66
CA ASP A 245 -9.86 19.14 10.93
C ASP A 245 -11.07 19.15 10.00
N GLU A 246 -10.97 18.48 8.85
CA GLU A 246 -12.09 18.26 7.92
C GLU A 246 -12.83 16.93 8.21
N GLY A 247 -12.44 16.19 9.24
CA GLY A 247 -13.02 14.88 9.58
C GLY A 247 -12.44 13.72 8.78
N PHE A 248 -11.30 13.90 8.12
CA PHE A 248 -10.58 12.83 7.42
C PHE A 248 -9.26 12.55 8.13
N GLN A 249 -9.07 11.34 8.60
CA GLN A 249 -7.81 10.89 9.17
C GLN A 249 -7.22 9.79 8.29
N ALA A 250 -5.89 9.71 8.21
CA ALA A 250 -5.20 8.65 7.49
C ALA A 250 -3.93 8.24 8.20
N ILE A 251 -3.67 6.94 8.24
CA ILE A 251 -2.44 6.37 8.77
C ILE A 251 -1.98 5.22 7.87
N GLN A 252 -0.71 5.23 7.52
CA GLN A 252 -0.05 4.13 6.80
C GLN A 252 0.47 3.11 7.80
N ILE A 253 0.31 1.83 7.51
CA ILE A 253 0.83 0.72 8.32
C ILE A 253 1.76 -0.11 7.45
N GLU A 254 3.02 -0.20 7.86
CA GLU A 254 4.05 -1.01 7.21
C GLU A 254 4.33 -2.25 8.06
N LEU A 255 3.96 -3.40 7.54
CA LEU A 255 4.22 -4.70 8.17
C LEU A 255 5.58 -5.23 7.71
N ASN A 256 6.45 -5.65 8.62
CA ASN A 256 7.71 -6.28 8.25
C ASN A 256 7.44 -7.62 7.57
N ARG A 257 7.88 -7.77 6.30
CA ARG A 257 7.67 -8.96 5.48
C ARG A 257 8.18 -10.25 6.14
N ALA A 258 9.29 -10.18 6.86
CA ALA A 258 9.84 -11.34 7.55
C ALA A 258 8.91 -11.99 8.58
N LEU A 259 7.85 -11.30 9.01
CA LEU A 259 6.85 -11.85 9.94
C LEU A 259 5.92 -12.87 9.29
N TYR A 260 5.73 -12.80 7.97
CA TYR A 260 4.73 -13.61 7.29
C TYR A 260 5.18 -14.16 5.92
N LEU A 261 6.28 -13.65 5.35
CA LEU A 261 6.73 -13.94 4.00
C LEU A 261 8.17 -14.47 4.01
N ASP A 262 8.48 -15.40 3.15
CA ASP A 262 9.84 -15.68 2.70
C ASP A 262 10.16 -14.74 1.54
N GLU A 263 11.00 -13.72 1.80
CA GLU A 263 11.30 -12.66 0.83
C GLU A 263 12.11 -13.15 -0.38
N ALA A 264 12.77 -14.32 -0.28
CA ALA A 264 13.51 -14.88 -1.41
C ALA A 264 12.62 -15.61 -2.41
N THR A 265 11.50 -16.18 -1.94
CA THR A 265 10.57 -16.97 -2.75
C THR A 265 9.23 -16.27 -2.97
N LEU A 266 8.95 -15.21 -2.22
CA LEU A 266 7.65 -14.53 -2.14
C LEU A 266 6.50 -15.45 -1.71
N GLN A 267 6.81 -16.53 -1.00
CA GLN A 267 5.83 -17.48 -0.47
C GLN A 267 5.56 -17.21 1.02
N PRO A 268 4.38 -17.60 1.54
CA PRO A 268 4.12 -17.53 2.96
C PRO A 268 5.18 -18.25 3.77
N SER A 269 5.70 -17.62 4.81
CA SER A 269 6.64 -18.25 5.74
C SER A 269 5.92 -19.25 6.67
N ALA A 270 6.67 -20.08 7.38
CA ALA A 270 6.12 -20.96 8.40
C ALA A 270 5.38 -20.21 9.52
N ASP A 271 5.72 -18.94 9.75
CA ASP A 271 5.10 -18.09 10.76
C ASP A 271 3.81 -17.41 10.29
N TYR A 272 3.48 -17.47 8.98
CA TYR A 272 2.30 -16.83 8.39
C TYR A 272 1.01 -17.10 9.19
N PRO A 273 0.63 -18.34 9.57
CA PRO A 273 -0.63 -18.59 10.26
C PRO A 273 -0.67 -17.95 11.66
N ARG A 274 0.47 -17.88 12.33
CA ARG A 274 0.59 -17.24 13.65
C ARG A 274 0.46 -15.72 13.51
N PHE A 275 1.15 -15.14 12.55
CA PHE A 275 1.10 -13.71 12.26
C PHE A 275 -0.31 -13.28 11.86
N ALA A 276 -0.94 -13.98 10.90
CA ALA A 276 -2.29 -13.67 10.44
C ALA A 276 -3.31 -13.65 11.59
N ARG A 277 -3.29 -14.68 12.48
CA ARG A 277 -4.17 -14.68 13.67
C ARG A 277 -3.93 -13.53 14.63
N ALA A 278 -2.69 -13.08 14.79
CA ALA A 278 -2.38 -11.93 15.64
C ALA A 278 -2.86 -10.63 14.98
N LEU A 279 -2.68 -10.51 13.67
CA LEU A 279 -3.16 -9.36 12.90
C LEU A 279 -4.70 -9.29 12.89
N ASP A 280 -5.40 -10.43 12.78
CA ASP A 280 -6.87 -10.48 12.87
C ASP A 280 -7.40 -9.88 14.17
N ARG A 281 -6.70 -10.08 15.30
CA ARG A 281 -7.09 -9.45 16.58
C ARG A 281 -6.92 -7.93 16.54
N VAL A 282 -5.87 -7.43 15.91
CA VAL A 282 -5.67 -5.99 15.71
C VAL A 282 -6.76 -5.42 14.80
N ILE A 283 -7.03 -6.08 13.67
CA ILE A 283 -8.05 -5.67 12.71
C ILE A 283 -9.44 -5.64 13.37
N ALA A 284 -9.79 -6.68 14.13
CA ALA A 284 -11.05 -6.72 14.87
C ALA A 284 -11.18 -5.59 15.90
N ALA A 285 -10.08 -5.17 16.51
CA ALA A 285 -10.09 -4.01 17.41
C ALA A 285 -10.20 -2.70 16.62
N LEU A 286 -9.43 -2.54 15.52
CA LEU A 286 -9.48 -1.35 14.66
C LEU A 286 -10.90 -1.07 14.14
N THR A 287 -11.64 -2.10 13.75
CA THR A 287 -12.98 -1.95 13.15
C THR A 287 -14.08 -1.72 14.18
N ARG A 288 -13.89 -2.15 15.42
CA ARG A 288 -14.88 -1.97 16.54
C ARG A 288 -14.67 -0.68 17.32
N GLU A 289 -13.52 -0.06 17.20
CA GLU A 289 -13.16 1.12 17.98
C GLU A 289 -13.99 2.34 17.57
N ALA A 290 -14.49 3.09 18.56
CA ALA A 290 -15.03 4.42 18.33
C ALA A 290 -13.87 5.42 18.25
N TRP A 291 -13.51 5.80 17.06
CA TRP A 291 -12.39 6.72 16.83
C TRP A 291 -12.76 8.15 17.21
N PRO A 292 -11.84 8.92 17.83
CA PRO A 292 -12.10 10.32 18.20
C PRO A 292 -12.28 11.20 16.95
N ARG A 293 -13.27 12.09 17.02
CA ARG A 293 -13.57 13.09 16.01
C ARG A 293 -12.57 14.22 16.05
#